data_c9f2758545772ae88500d5bf7a6bc6d1
#
_entry.id   c9f2758545772ae88500d5bf7a6bc6d1
#
_cell.length_a   1.000
_cell.length_b   1.000
_cell.length_c   1.000
_cell.angle_alpha   90.00
_cell.angle_beta   90.00
_cell.angle_gamma   90.00
#
_symmetry.space_group_name_H-M   'P 1'
#
loop_
_entity.id
_entity.type
_entity.pdbx_description
1 polymer ?
#
loop_
_entity_poly.entity_id
_entity_poly.type
_entity_poly.pdbx_seq_one_letter_code
_entity_poly.pdbx_strand_id
1 'polypeptide(L)'
;NAELGGTVVPPSVRWGVNEMLLGSNPAVAMFAASYGFAKLLSAVGNDDQKKLAQWIADKGWHCTMVLTEPDAGSDVGAGRTKAVDNGDGTWTITGVKRFITSAESDMVDNVVHFVLARPEGAGPGTKGLSLFVLTKYAVDLETGELGERNGVYVTNLEKKMGLKVSTTRELTLGG
;
A
#
# COMPACT_ATOMS: atom_id res chain seq x y z
N ASN A 1 13.08 11.86 -4.93
CA ASN A 1 12.38 12.88 -5.71
C ASN A 1 12.48 14.22 -4.99
N ALA A 2 12.92 15.28 -5.68
CA ALA A 2 13.07 16.61 -5.09
C ALA A 2 11.73 17.20 -4.63
N GLU A 3 10.65 16.90 -5.35
CA GLU A 3 9.28 17.34 -5.03
C GLU A 3 8.77 16.82 -3.66
N LEU A 4 9.29 15.67 -3.21
CA LEU A 4 8.99 15.07 -1.92
C LEU A 4 10.14 15.30 -0.90
N GLY A 5 10.93 16.35 -1.06
CA GLY A 5 12.03 16.69 -0.15
C GLY A 5 13.28 15.82 -0.27
N GLY A 6 13.34 14.93 -1.24
CA GLY A 6 14.46 14.01 -1.41
C GLY A 6 15.58 14.56 -2.28
N THR A 7 16.78 13.99 -2.15
CA THR A 7 17.92 14.30 -3.02
C THR A 7 17.88 13.46 -4.30
N VAL A 8 18.09 14.12 -5.44
CA VAL A 8 18.22 13.42 -6.73
C VAL A 8 19.64 12.89 -6.85
N VAL A 9 19.78 11.57 -6.97
CA VAL A 9 21.06 10.91 -7.19
C VAL A 9 21.02 10.04 -8.46
N PRO A 10 22.16 9.77 -9.12
CA PRO A 10 22.21 8.84 -10.24
C PRO A 10 21.62 7.46 -9.85
N PRO A 11 20.95 6.77 -10.80
CA PRO A 11 20.39 5.44 -10.51
C PRO A 11 21.41 4.43 -9.99
N SER A 12 22.64 4.46 -10.46
CA SER A 12 23.74 3.59 -10.00
C SER A 12 24.05 3.77 -8.50
N VAL A 13 24.08 5.00 -8.01
CA VAL A 13 24.29 5.30 -6.58
C VAL A 13 23.10 4.79 -5.77
N ARG A 14 21.88 5.06 -6.21
CA ARG A 14 20.67 4.58 -5.53
C ARG A 14 20.63 3.06 -5.43
N TRP A 15 20.94 2.35 -6.51
CA TRP A 15 20.97 0.89 -6.51
C TRP A 15 22.09 0.32 -5.67
N GLY A 16 23.27 0.93 -5.67
CA GLY A 16 24.35 0.53 -4.78
C GLY A 16 23.98 0.63 -3.28
N VAL A 17 23.33 1.73 -2.89
CA VAL A 17 22.82 1.89 -1.52
C VAL A 17 21.74 0.85 -1.20
N ASN A 18 20.81 0.60 -2.12
CA ASN A 18 19.76 -0.42 -1.94
C ASN A 18 20.34 -1.83 -1.81
N GLU A 19 21.37 -2.17 -2.58
CA GLU A 19 22.07 -3.46 -2.49
C GLU A 19 22.70 -3.65 -1.11
N MET A 20 23.38 -2.63 -0.58
CA MET A 20 23.95 -2.66 0.77
C MET A 20 22.86 -2.85 1.84
N LEU A 21 21.75 -2.14 1.74
CA LEU A 21 20.63 -2.24 2.67
C LEU A 21 19.96 -3.63 2.60
N LEU A 22 19.66 -4.10 1.40
CA LEU A 22 19.05 -5.43 1.18
C LEU A 22 19.99 -6.55 1.62
N GLY A 23 21.28 -6.42 1.38
CA GLY A 23 22.27 -7.41 1.80
C GLY A 23 22.47 -7.46 3.31
N SER A 24 22.35 -6.33 4.00
CA SER A 24 22.52 -6.25 5.45
C SER A 24 21.25 -6.65 6.21
N ASN A 25 20.10 -6.13 5.82
CA ASN A 25 18.81 -6.42 6.47
C ASN A 25 17.63 -6.23 5.51
N PRO A 26 17.23 -7.30 4.80
CA PRO A 26 16.12 -7.22 3.82
C PRO A 26 14.78 -6.89 4.47
N ALA A 27 14.56 -7.19 5.75
CA ALA A 27 13.32 -6.81 6.43
C ALA A 27 13.21 -5.29 6.60
N VAL A 28 14.28 -4.63 6.99
CA VAL A 28 14.34 -3.14 7.07
C VAL A 28 14.18 -2.53 5.68
N ALA A 29 14.81 -3.12 4.65
CA ALA A 29 14.68 -2.65 3.28
C ALA A 29 13.24 -2.65 2.78
N MET A 30 12.41 -3.63 3.19
CA MET A 30 10.98 -3.67 2.84
C MET A 30 10.20 -2.46 3.38
N PHE A 31 10.52 -2.00 4.58
CA PHE A 31 9.89 -0.78 5.13
C PHE A 31 10.36 0.48 4.39
N ALA A 32 11.63 0.55 4.01
CA ALA A 32 12.19 1.67 3.26
C ALA A 32 11.59 1.83 1.85
N ALA A 33 10.91 0.80 1.32
CA ALA A 33 10.24 0.86 0.01
C ALA A 33 9.07 1.86 -0.07
N SER A 34 8.54 2.33 1.06
CA SER A 34 7.39 3.24 1.14
C SER A 34 7.55 4.53 0.32
N TYR A 35 8.75 5.09 0.26
CA TYR A 35 9.03 6.26 -0.58
C TYR A 35 8.84 6.01 -2.09
N GLY A 36 8.96 4.77 -2.54
CA GLY A 36 8.65 4.39 -3.92
C GLY A 36 7.17 4.55 -4.24
N PHE A 37 6.30 4.22 -3.29
CA PHE A 37 4.85 4.39 -3.40
C PHE A 37 4.44 5.87 -3.35
N ALA A 38 5.03 6.66 -2.46
CA ALA A 38 4.80 8.11 -2.42
C ALA A 38 5.18 8.76 -3.77
N LYS A 39 6.32 8.37 -4.35
CA LYS A 39 6.74 8.85 -5.66
C LYS A 39 5.75 8.46 -6.76
N LEU A 40 5.25 7.23 -6.76
CA LEU A 40 4.24 6.78 -7.71
C LEU A 40 2.97 7.63 -7.59
N LEU A 41 2.48 7.80 -6.38
CA LEU A 41 1.26 8.56 -6.10
C LEU A 41 1.40 10.04 -6.50
N SER A 42 2.55 10.65 -6.22
CA SER A 42 2.87 12.02 -6.67
C SER A 42 2.88 12.16 -8.19
N ALA A 43 3.31 11.12 -8.92
CA ALA A 43 3.43 11.16 -10.38
C ALA A 43 2.11 10.95 -11.12
N VAL A 44 1.22 10.09 -10.61
CA VAL A 44 0.01 9.65 -11.35
C VAL A 44 -1.30 9.90 -10.60
N GLY A 45 -1.24 10.31 -9.34
CA GLY A 45 -2.40 10.57 -8.51
C GLY A 45 -3.15 11.85 -8.88
N ASN A 46 -4.40 11.96 -8.43
CA ASN A 46 -5.14 13.23 -8.40
C ASN A 46 -4.57 14.17 -7.31
N ASP A 47 -5.13 15.36 -7.15
CA ASP A 47 -4.56 16.36 -6.25
C ASP A 47 -4.59 15.92 -4.78
N ASP A 48 -5.63 15.23 -4.33
CA ASP A 48 -5.72 14.68 -2.97
C ASP A 48 -4.71 13.56 -2.75
N GLN A 49 -4.52 12.69 -3.74
CA GLN A 49 -3.52 11.63 -3.69
C GLN A 49 -2.09 12.18 -3.70
N LYS A 50 -1.84 13.32 -4.35
CA LYS A 50 -0.54 14.01 -4.29
C LYS A 50 -0.27 14.61 -2.92
N LYS A 51 -1.30 15.20 -2.27
CA LYS A 51 -1.19 15.63 -0.86
C LYS A 51 -0.86 14.44 0.06
N LEU A 52 -1.57 13.32 -0.11
CA LEU A 52 -1.28 12.09 0.63
C LEU A 52 0.14 11.61 0.40
N ALA A 53 0.68 11.70 -0.84
CA ALA A 53 2.06 11.35 -1.14
C ALA A 53 3.07 12.18 -0.35
N GLN A 54 2.78 13.47 -0.15
CA GLN A 54 3.61 14.34 0.68
C GLN A 54 3.55 13.89 2.15
N TRP A 55 2.37 13.62 2.70
CA TRP A 55 2.22 13.11 4.07
C TRP A 55 2.93 11.77 4.29
N ILE A 56 2.89 10.85 3.31
CA ILE A 56 3.66 9.60 3.37
C ILE A 56 5.16 9.90 3.54
N ALA A 57 5.68 10.87 2.79
CA ALA A 57 7.09 11.26 2.86
C ALA A 57 7.44 11.95 4.17
N ASP A 58 6.65 12.93 4.60
CA ASP A 58 6.93 13.78 5.76
C ASP A 58 6.77 13.02 7.09
N LYS A 59 5.78 12.15 7.19
CA LYS A 59 5.49 11.34 8.39
C LYS A 59 6.19 9.99 8.38
N GLY A 60 6.81 9.59 7.28
CA GLY A 60 7.44 8.26 7.13
C GLY A 60 6.44 7.10 7.21
N TRP A 61 5.18 7.31 6.78
CA TRP A 61 4.17 6.26 6.81
C TRP A 61 4.55 5.08 5.91
N HIS A 62 4.19 3.88 6.35
CA HIS A 62 4.43 2.69 5.55
C HIS A 62 3.43 2.56 4.42
N CYS A 63 3.88 1.97 3.31
CA CYS A 63 3.03 1.63 2.18
C CYS A 63 3.09 0.14 1.90
N THR A 64 1.97 -0.41 1.41
CA THR A 64 1.88 -1.82 1.03
C THR A 64 1.24 -1.98 -0.33
N MET A 65 1.67 -3.01 -1.08
CA MET A 65 1.03 -3.43 -2.31
C MET A 65 0.09 -4.62 -1.99
N VAL A 66 -1.22 -4.43 -2.20
CA VAL A 66 -2.26 -5.33 -1.71
C VAL A 66 -3.01 -5.96 -2.89
N LEU A 67 -2.37 -6.95 -3.53
CA LEU A 67 -2.85 -7.57 -4.78
C LEU A 67 -3.46 -8.96 -4.55
N THR A 68 -2.65 -9.86 -3.98
CA THR A 68 -2.92 -11.30 -3.89
C THR A 68 -4.11 -11.61 -3.00
N GLU A 69 -4.93 -12.57 -3.43
CA GLU A 69 -6.05 -13.13 -2.66
C GLU A 69 -5.83 -14.63 -2.44
N PRO A 70 -6.57 -15.28 -1.53
CA PRO A 70 -6.42 -16.72 -1.26
C PRO A 70 -6.46 -17.59 -2.52
N ASP A 71 -7.32 -17.26 -3.48
CA ASP A 71 -7.53 -18.03 -4.71
C ASP A 71 -6.98 -17.32 -5.98
N ALA A 72 -6.30 -16.19 -5.83
CA ALA A 72 -5.84 -15.35 -6.93
C ALA A 72 -4.44 -14.77 -6.65
N GLY A 73 -3.40 -15.56 -6.91
CA GLY A 73 -2.00 -15.15 -6.79
C GLY A 73 -1.42 -14.75 -8.15
N SER A 74 -0.92 -15.71 -8.94
CA SER A 74 -0.36 -15.44 -10.27
C SER A 74 -1.44 -14.94 -11.25
N ASP A 75 -2.65 -15.48 -11.18
CA ASP A 75 -3.82 -14.95 -11.90
C ASP A 75 -4.55 -13.93 -11.03
N VAL A 76 -4.04 -12.73 -10.95
CA VAL A 76 -4.69 -11.62 -10.21
C VAL A 76 -6.05 -11.24 -10.81
N GLY A 77 -6.29 -11.57 -12.10
CA GLY A 77 -7.56 -11.34 -12.79
C GLY A 77 -8.72 -12.16 -12.22
N ALA A 78 -8.44 -13.25 -11.50
CA ALA A 78 -9.42 -14.06 -10.78
C ALA A 78 -9.81 -13.47 -9.41
N GLY A 79 -9.21 -12.37 -8.98
CA GLY A 79 -9.49 -11.72 -7.69
C GLY A 79 -10.95 -11.33 -7.52
N ARG A 80 -11.46 -11.51 -6.29
CA ARG A 80 -12.86 -11.31 -5.89
C ARG A 80 -13.10 -10.06 -5.05
N THR A 81 -12.04 -9.36 -4.64
CA THR A 81 -12.16 -8.09 -3.91
C THR A 81 -12.91 -7.09 -4.77
N LYS A 82 -13.97 -6.51 -4.22
CA LYS A 82 -14.88 -5.58 -4.89
C LYS A 82 -14.67 -4.17 -4.42
N ALA A 83 -14.95 -3.21 -5.30
CA ALA A 83 -15.03 -1.80 -4.99
C ALA A 83 -16.37 -1.26 -5.47
N VAL A 84 -17.11 -0.62 -4.57
CA VAL A 84 -18.42 0.02 -4.84
C VAL A 84 -18.23 1.52 -4.72
N ASP A 85 -18.63 2.26 -5.74
CA ASP A 85 -18.61 3.73 -5.75
C ASP A 85 -19.67 4.27 -4.80
N ASN A 86 -19.28 5.14 -3.88
CA ASN A 86 -20.19 5.79 -2.93
C ASN A 86 -20.86 7.04 -3.52
N GLY A 87 -20.44 7.48 -4.73
CA GLY A 87 -20.99 8.65 -5.42
C GLY A 87 -20.45 10.00 -4.93
N ASP A 88 -19.52 10.00 -4.00
CA ASP A 88 -18.88 11.20 -3.42
C ASP A 88 -17.37 11.26 -3.74
N GLY A 89 -16.90 10.43 -4.65
CA GLY A 89 -15.48 10.28 -4.99
C GLY A 89 -14.73 9.28 -4.13
N THR A 90 -15.40 8.66 -3.15
CA THR A 90 -14.88 7.57 -2.33
C THR A 90 -15.44 6.21 -2.76
N TRP A 91 -14.80 5.13 -2.28
CA TRP A 91 -15.14 3.76 -2.64
C TRP A 91 -15.16 2.87 -1.41
N THR A 92 -16.18 2.04 -1.31
CA THR A 92 -16.22 0.95 -0.32
C THR A 92 -15.56 -0.29 -0.90
N ILE A 93 -14.49 -0.78 -0.24
CA ILE A 93 -13.74 -1.96 -0.69
C ILE A 93 -14.02 -3.12 0.26
N THR A 94 -14.39 -4.28 -0.31
CA THR A 94 -14.69 -5.49 0.47
C THR A 94 -13.98 -6.70 -0.12
N GLY A 95 -13.28 -7.47 0.72
CA GLY A 95 -12.59 -8.68 0.31
C GLY A 95 -11.52 -9.13 1.30
N VAL A 96 -10.79 -10.18 0.92
CA VAL A 96 -9.68 -10.73 1.70
C VAL A 96 -8.42 -10.75 0.83
N LYS A 97 -7.34 -10.22 1.36
CA LYS A 97 -6.03 -10.19 0.72
C LYS A 97 -5.02 -10.99 1.51
N ARG A 98 -4.14 -11.68 0.83
CA ARG A 98 -3.20 -12.61 1.46
C ARG A 98 -1.76 -12.38 1.03
N PHE A 99 -0.83 -12.78 1.87
CA PHE A 99 0.61 -12.61 1.66
C PHE A 99 1.07 -11.15 1.55
N ILE A 100 0.43 -10.26 2.31
CA ILE A 100 0.74 -8.82 2.28
C ILE A 100 1.89 -8.51 3.22
N THR A 101 2.99 -8.01 2.66
CA THR A 101 4.19 -7.62 3.40
C THR A 101 3.90 -6.39 4.24
N SER A 102 4.25 -6.44 5.53
CA SER A 102 4.24 -5.29 6.46
C SER A 102 2.89 -4.55 6.52
N ALA A 103 1.79 -5.28 6.38
CA ALA A 103 0.44 -4.72 6.25
C ALA A 103 0.01 -3.82 7.43
N GLU A 104 0.58 -4.01 8.59
CA GLU A 104 0.37 -3.17 9.76
C GLU A 104 1.58 -3.27 10.71
N SER A 105 1.93 -2.17 11.36
CA SER A 105 2.96 -2.16 12.41
C SER A 105 2.68 -1.00 13.38
N ASP A 106 3.32 -1.02 14.53
CA ASP A 106 3.37 0.04 15.53
C ASP A 106 4.61 0.95 15.39
N MET A 107 5.41 0.74 14.35
CA MET A 107 6.58 1.56 14.05
C MET A 107 6.21 2.90 13.39
N VAL A 108 5.00 3.01 12.88
CA VAL A 108 4.47 4.21 12.20
C VAL A 108 3.01 4.44 12.57
N ASP A 109 2.59 5.70 12.55
CA ASP A 109 1.24 6.08 12.94
C ASP A 109 0.18 5.59 11.94
N ASN A 110 0.52 5.55 10.66
CA ASN A 110 -0.41 5.13 9.61
C ASN A 110 0.25 4.22 8.58
N VAL A 111 -0.58 3.43 7.88
CA VAL A 111 -0.18 2.60 6.75
C VAL A 111 -1.08 2.91 5.57
N VAL A 112 -0.50 3.08 4.39
CA VAL A 112 -1.21 3.34 3.14
C VAL A 112 -1.16 2.09 2.26
N HIS A 113 -2.33 1.54 1.96
CA HIS A 113 -2.51 0.33 1.18
C HIS A 113 -2.87 0.66 -0.26
N PHE A 114 -2.15 0.09 -1.21
CA PHE A 114 -2.46 0.14 -2.64
C PHE A 114 -3.19 -1.15 -3.00
N VAL A 115 -4.51 -1.08 -3.02
CA VAL A 115 -5.41 -2.24 -3.09
C VAL A 115 -5.89 -2.46 -4.52
N LEU A 116 -5.62 -3.64 -5.07
CA LEU A 116 -6.19 -4.06 -6.34
C LEU A 116 -7.60 -4.62 -6.10
N ALA A 117 -8.61 -4.01 -6.70
CA ALA A 117 -10.00 -4.44 -6.57
C ALA A 117 -10.76 -4.27 -7.88
N ARG A 118 -11.89 -4.95 -7.99
CA ARG A 118 -12.77 -4.87 -9.15
C ARG A 118 -13.91 -3.90 -8.86
N PRO A 119 -14.02 -2.78 -9.58
CA PRO A 119 -15.20 -1.92 -9.53
C PRO A 119 -16.45 -2.70 -9.88
N GLU A 120 -17.57 -2.41 -9.21
CA GLU A 120 -18.86 -2.99 -9.53
C GLU A 120 -19.23 -2.70 -11.00
N GLY A 121 -19.71 -3.71 -11.71
CA GLY A 121 -20.01 -3.62 -13.14
C GLY A 121 -18.82 -3.74 -14.08
N ALA A 122 -17.57 -3.78 -13.58
CA ALA A 122 -16.39 -3.99 -14.42
C ALA A 122 -16.31 -5.43 -14.94
N GLY A 123 -15.72 -5.59 -16.14
CA GLY A 123 -15.55 -6.89 -16.78
C GLY A 123 -14.60 -7.84 -16.06
N PRO A 124 -14.54 -9.11 -16.49
CA PRO A 124 -13.64 -10.10 -15.91
C PRO A 124 -12.16 -9.84 -16.29
N GLY A 125 -11.26 -10.59 -15.64
CA GLY A 125 -9.83 -10.56 -15.91
C GLY A 125 -9.14 -9.29 -15.41
N THR A 126 -7.89 -9.10 -15.80
CA THR A 126 -7.06 -7.98 -15.32
C THR A 126 -7.52 -6.61 -15.81
N LYS A 127 -8.14 -6.55 -16.99
CA LYS A 127 -8.67 -5.28 -17.54
C LYS A 127 -9.83 -4.68 -16.75
N GLY A 128 -10.51 -5.49 -15.94
CA GLY A 128 -11.58 -5.02 -15.06
C GLY A 128 -11.11 -4.64 -13.65
N LEU A 129 -9.81 -4.62 -13.39
CA LEU A 129 -9.26 -4.25 -12.09
C LEU A 129 -8.80 -2.80 -12.07
N SER A 130 -8.93 -2.16 -10.91
CA SER A 130 -8.39 -0.84 -10.61
C SER A 130 -7.57 -0.87 -9.33
N LEU A 131 -6.62 0.06 -9.22
CA LEU A 131 -5.80 0.22 -8.02
C LEU A 131 -6.38 1.36 -7.19
N PHE A 132 -6.74 1.04 -5.95
CA PHE A 132 -7.30 1.97 -4.97
C PHE A 132 -6.28 2.30 -3.89
N VAL A 133 -6.38 3.51 -3.34
CA VAL A 133 -5.58 3.93 -2.19
C VAL A 133 -6.47 3.91 -0.94
N LEU A 134 -6.04 3.17 0.07
CA LEU A 134 -6.74 3.00 1.33
C LEU A 134 -5.77 3.22 2.48
N THR A 135 -6.05 4.16 3.37
CA THR A 135 -5.25 4.41 4.57
C THR A 135 -5.80 3.61 5.76
N LYS A 136 -4.92 3.16 6.66
CA LYS A 136 -5.34 2.48 7.91
C LYS A 136 -6.23 3.38 8.76
N TYR A 137 -5.85 4.64 8.92
CA TYR A 137 -6.65 5.69 9.52
C TYR A 137 -6.95 6.76 8.48
N ALA A 138 -8.15 7.32 8.52
CA ALA A 138 -8.50 8.48 7.70
C ALA A 138 -7.49 9.61 7.94
N VAL A 139 -7.25 10.40 6.90
CA VAL A 139 -6.26 11.49 6.94
C VAL A 139 -6.96 12.78 6.55
N ASP A 140 -6.87 13.78 7.38
CA ASP A 140 -7.12 15.16 6.96
C ASP A 140 -5.96 15.60 6.05
N LEU A 141 -6.23 15.78 4.78
CA LEU A 141 -5.19 16.06 3.78
C LEU A 141 -4.61 17.48 3.89
N GLU A 142 -5.25 18.38 4.61
CA GLU A 142 -4.74 19.74 4.84
C GLU A 142 -3.81 19.81 6.06
N THR A 143 -4.11 19.04 7.11
CA THR A 143 -3.37 19.10 8.38
C THR A 143 -2.47 17.88 8.62
N GLY A 144 -2.75 16.76 7.95
CA GLY A 144 -2.08 15.47 8.18
C GLY A 144 -2.52 14.79 9.48
N GLU A 145 -3.59 15.27 10.11
CA GLU A 145 -4.16 14.65 11.30
C GLU A 145 -4.87 13.34 10.96
N LEU A 146 -4.78 12.39 11.88
CA LEU A 146 -5.42 11.08 11.73
C LEU A 146 -6.80 11.10 12.36
N GLY A 147 -7.77 10.63 11.60
CA GLY A 147 -9.15 10.43 12.02
C GLY A 147 -9.45 8.98 12.43
N GLU A 148 -10.67 8.55 12.16
CA GLU A 148 -11.12 7.21 12.48
C GLU A 148 -10.41 6.14 11.67
N ARG A 149 -10.40 4.91 12.21
CA ARG A 149 -9.85 3.75 11.52
C ARG A 149 -10.76 3.35 10.36
N ASN A 150 -10.17 3.15 9.20
CA ASN A 150 -10.85 2.51 8.08
C ASN A 150 -11.03 1.01 8.29
N GLY A 151 -11.98 0.41 7.57
CA GLY A 151 -12.31 -1.01 7.62
C GLY A 151 -11.21 -1.90 7.00
N VAL A 152 -9.98 -1.79 7.49
CA VAL A 152 -8.85 -2.64 7.10
C VAL A 152 -8.20 -3.26 8.32
N TYR A 153 -8.22 -4.60 8.39
CA TYR A 153 -7.78 -5.34 9.57
C TYR A 153 -6.86 -6.49 9.19
N VAL A 154 -5.78 -6.65 9.96
CA VAL A 154 -4.96 -7.86 9.90
C VAL A 154 -5.70 -8.98 10.60
N THR A 155 -6.02 -10.03 9.85
CA THR A 155 -6.78 -11.19 10.35
C THR A 155 -5.92 -12.44 10.54
N ASN A 156 -4.74 -12.49 9.91
CA ASN A 156 -3.83 -13.61 10.08
C ASN A 156 -2.36 -13.18 9.86
N LEU A 157 -1.45 -13.93 10.47
CA LEU A 157 0.00 -13.82 10.28
C LEU A 157 0.53 -15.10 9.66
N GLU A 158 1.18 -15.00 8.51
CA GLU A 158 1.71 -16.15 7.79
C GLU A 158 2.94 -16.75 8.49
N LYS A 159 2.93 -18.07 8.63
CA LYS A 159 4.08 -18.82 9.12
C LYS A 159 5.09 -19.00 7.98
N LYS A 160 6.30 -18.43 8.14
CA LYS A 160 7.31 -18.40 7.09
C LYS A 160 8.54 -19.23 7.44
N MET A 161 9.20 -19.80 6.41
CA MET A 161 10.48 -20.50 6.57
C MET A 161 11.61 -19.52 6.91
N GLY A 162 11.67 -18.38 6.25
CA GLY A 162 12.71 -17.34 6.41
C GLY A 162 12.12 -15.94 6.40
N LEU A 163 12.98 -14.94 6.55
CA LEU A 163 12.62 -13.52 6.58
C LEU A 163 11.47 -13.22 7.58
N LYS A 164 11.52 -13.84 8.76
CA LYS A 164 10.42 -13.84 9.74
C LYS A 164 10.14 -12.47 10.32
N VAL A 165 11.14 -11.60 10.40
CA VAL A 165 11.02 -10.23 10.92
C VAL A 165 10.21 -9.34 9.95
N SER A 166 10.29 -9.57 8.64
CA SER A 166 9.37 -8.98 7.68
C SER A 166 8.04 -9.75 7.74
N THR A 167 7.08 -9.25 8.49
CA THR A 167 5.79 -9.91 8.68
C THR A 167 5.02 -9.98 7.37
N THR A 168 4.41 -11.13 7.11
CA THR A 168 3.53 -11.36 5.95
C THR A 168 2.15 -11.70 6.46
N ARG A 169 1.13 -10.98 6.03
CA ARG A 169 -0.17 -10.94 6.68
C ARG A 169 -1.33 -11.17 5.72
N GLU A 170 -2.44 -11.58 6.28
CA GLU A 170 -3.76 -11.53 5.65
C GLU A 170 -4.48 -10.26 6.08
N LEU A 171 -5.13 -9.60 5.13
CA LEU A 171 -5.96 -8.42 5.36
C LEU A 171 -7.41 -8.73 5.01
N THR A 172 -8.32 -8.42 5.93
CA THR A 172 -9.76 -8.32 5.65
C THR A 172 -10.13 -6.86 5.46
N LEU A 173 -10.85 -6.59 4.38
CA LEU A 173 -11.32 -5.27 3.96
C LEU A 173 -12.85 -5.24 4.06
N GLY A 174 -13.37 -4.15 4.61
CA GLY A 174 -14.78 -3.95 4.89
C GLY A 174 -15.17 -4.38 6.30
N GLY A 175 -16.14 -3.71 6.90
CA GLY A 175 -16.69 -3.90 8.26
C GLY A 175 -17.72 -2.83 8.55
#